data_376fb827df92313284412285003ea985
#
_entry.id   376fb827df92313284412285003ea985
#
_cell.length_a   1.000
_cell.length_b   1.000
_cell.length_c   1.000
_cell.angle_alpha   90.00
_cell.angle_beta   90.00
_cell.angle_gamma   90.00
#
_symmetry.space_group_name_H-M   'P 1'
#
loop_
_entity.id
_entity.type
_entity.pdbx_description
1 polymer ?
#
loop_
_entity_poly.entity_id
_entity_poly.type
_entity_poly.pdbx_seq_one_letter_code
_entity_poly.pdbx_strand_id
1 'polypeptide(L)'
;MQLYVHIELDEPLVLPINYNHIIQVVIYRTLSVMPDYTDFLHNRGYSSGHRQYKMFRFSQLRGKYRIKEKNIIFYSFIELEIRSPEPILIKLLDGGFRYGGITFG
;
A
#
# COMPACT_ATOMS: atom_id res chain seq x y z
N MET A 1 11.35 2.15 -9.77
CA MET A 1 10.38 3.24 -9.71
C MET A 1 9.81 3.43 -8.32
N GLN A 2 9.33 4.62 -8.05
CA GLN A 2 8.80 4.98 -6.74
C GLN A 2 7.41 5.59 -6.88
N LEU A 3 6.57 5.34 -5.89
CA LEU A 3 5.27 5.98 -5.77
C LEU A 3 5.16 6.58 -4.37
N TYR A 4 4.84 7.86 -4.30
CA TYR A 4 4.57 8.54 -3.04
C TYR A 4 3.07 8.75 -2.92
N VAL A 5 2.50 8.22 -1.84
CA VAL A 5 1.07 8.32 -1.57
C VAL A 5 0.89 9.24 -0.38
N HIS A 6 0.13 10.31 -0.58
CA HIS A 6 -0.24 11.24 0.48
C HIS A 6 -1.75 11.18 0.67
N ILE A 7 -2.18 10.93 1.90
CA ILE A 7 -3.61 10.79 2.21
C ILE A 7 -3.97 11.77 3.31
N GLU A 8 -4.91 12.66 3.00
CA GLU A 8 -5.51 13.53 4.00
C GLU A 8 -6.51 12.72 4.82
N LEU A 9 -6.48 12.89 6.13
CA LEU A 9 -7.35 12.16 7.04
C LEU A 9 -8.45 13.08 7.56
N ASP A 10 -9.70 12.68 7.36
CA ASP A 10 -10.85 13.38 7.93
C ASP A 10 -10.97 13.13 9.43
N GLU A 11 -10.55 11.96 9.85
CA GLU A 11 -10.57 11.53 11.25
C GLU A 11 -9.23 10.88 11.60
N PRO A 12 -8.83 10.86 12.88
CA PRO A 12 -7.62 10.16 13.28
C PRO A 12 -7.67 8.70 12.86
N LEU A 13 -6.54 8.21 12.32
CA LEU A 13 -6.40 6.81 11.92
C LEU A 13 -5.70 6.04 13.02
N VAL A 14 -6.39 5.07 13.59
CA VAL A 14 -5.85 4.23 14.66
C VAL A 14 -5.44 2.88 14.08
N LEU A 15 -4.18 2.52 14.24
CA LEU A 15 -3.63 1.26 13.77
C LEU A 15 -2.87 0.58 14.92
N PRO A 16 -2.78 -0.76 14.92
CA PRO A 16 -1.83 -1.41 15.81
C PRO A 16 -0.41 -0.99 15.46
N ILE A 17 0.49 -0.97 16.43
CA ILE A 17 1.89 -0.59 16.17
C ILE A 17 2.50 -1.46 15.07
N ASN A 18 2.14 -2.74 15.03
CA ASN A 18 2.61 -3.68 13.99
C ASN A 18 1.71 -3.66 12.77
N TYR A 19 1.59 -2.51 12.11
CA TYR A 19 0.65 -2.34 11.00
C TYR A 19 1.18 -2.77 9.62
N ASN A 20 2.41 -3.27 9.53
CA ASN A 20 3.00 -3.62 8.23
C ASN A 20 2.13 -4.58 7.43
N HIS A 21 1.55 -5.58 8.09
CA HIS A 21 0.67 -6.54 7.42
C HIS A 21 -0.57 -5.86 6.85
N ILE A 22 -1.10 -4.88 7.57
CA ILE A 22 -2.27 -4.11 7.12
C ILE A 22 -1.94 -3.34 5.84
N ILE A 23 -0.78 -2.68 5.80
CA ILE A 23 -0.34 -1.95 4.61
C ILE A 23 -0.14 -2.92 3.43
N GLN A 24 0.45 -4.06 3.68
CA GLN A 24 0.64 -5.09 2.65
C GLN A 24 -0.70 -5.54 2.07
N VAL A 25 -1.68 -5.79 2.92
CA VAL A 25 -3.03 -6.18 2.50
C VAL A 25 -3.67 -5.08 1.65
N VAL A 26 -3.53 -3.82 2.07
CA VAL A 26 -4.07 -2.68 1.31
C VAL A 26 -3.46 -2.63 -0.09
N ILE A 27 -2.14 -2.79 -0.19
CA ILE A 27 -1.46 -2.76 -1.49
C ILE A 27 -1.94 -3.90 -2.39
N TYR A 28 -1.99 -5.14 -1.88
CA TYR A 28 -2.44 -6.27 -2.68
C TYR A 28 -3.91 -6.17 -3.07
N ARG A 29 -4.75 -5.67 -2.18
CA ARG A 29 -6.17 -5.44 -2.50
C ARG A 29 -6.31 -4.42 -3.62
N THR A 30 -5.53 -3.34 -3.57
CA THR A 30 -5.53 -2.32 -4.62
C THR A 30 -5.12 -2.91 -5.96
N LEU A 31 -4.07 -3.73 -5.98
CA LEU A 31 -3.62 -4.40 -7.20
C LEU A 31 -4.66 -5.38 -7.74
N SER A 32 -5.30 -6.15 -6.86
CA SER A 32 -6.19 -7.24 -7.25
C SER A 32 -7.44 -6.77 -7.99
N VAL A 33 -7.86 -5.51 -7.80
CA VAL A 33 -9.02 -4.95 -8.51
C VAL A 33 -8.64 -4.36 -9.87
N MET A 34 -7.35 -4.26 -10.19
CA MET A 34 -6.91 -3.73 -11.49
C MET A 34 -6.98 -4.81 -12.55
N PRO A 35 -7.63 -4.55 -13.71
CA PRO A 35 -7.83 -5.57 -14.74
C PRO A 35 -6.54 -6.19 -15.27
N ASP A 36 -5.47 -5.42 -15.33
CA ASP A 36 -4.21 -5.86 -15.94
C ASP A 36 -3.28 -6.59 -14.96
N TYR A 37 -3.67 -6.71 -13.69
CA TYR A 37 -2.79 -7.29 -12.68
C TYR A 37 -2.53 -8.78 -12.93
N THR A 38 -3.56 -9.53 -13.26
CA THR A 38 -3.44 -10.97 -13.54
C THR A 38 -2.52 -11.21 -14.75
N ASP A 39 -2.69 -10.42 -15.80
CA ASP A 39 -1.84 -10.50 -16.99
C ASP A 39 -0.39 -10.14 -16.65
N PHE A 40 -0.20 -9.12 -15.84
CA PHE A 40 1.13 -8.73 -15.37
C PHE A 40 1.82 -9.90 -14.64
N LEU A 41 1.12 -10.52 -13.68
CA LEU A 41 1.67 -11.66 -12.94
C LEU A 41 2.05 -12.81 -13.86
N HIS A 42 1.18 -13.14 -14.81
CA HIS A 42 1.42 -14.22 -15.76
C HIS A 42 2.63 -13.93 -16.65
N ASN A 43 2.69 -12.74 -17.20
CA ASN A 43 3.76 -12.33 -18.12
C ASN A 43 5.13 -12.23 -17.44
N ARG A 44 5.16 -11.95 -16.14
CA ARG A 44 6.39 -11.87 -15.37
C ARG A 44 6.78 -13.18 -14.67
N GLY A 45 6.00 -14.25 -14.88
CA GLY A 45 6.28 -15.53 -14.25
C GLY A 45 5.93 -15.64 -12.79
N TYR A 46 5.14 -14.73 -12.25
CA TYR A 46 4.67 -14.79 -10.87
C TYR A 46 3.42 -15.64 -10.80
N SER A 47 3.60 -16.96 -10.73
CA SER A 47 2.48 -17.89 -10.76
C SER A 47 1.99 -18.33 -9.38
N SER A 48 2.73 -18.01 -8.31
CA SER A 48 2.35 -18.39 -6.96
C SER A 48 2.67 -17.28 -5.97
N GLY A 49 1.99 -17.32 -4.83
CA GLY A 49 1.97 -16.22 -3.89
C GLY A 49 3.30 -15.82 -3.28
N HIS A 50 4.24 -16.75 -3.10
CA HIS A 50 5.44 -16.43 -2.35
C HIS A 50 6.51 -15.63 -3.11
N ARG A 51 6.36 -15.44 -4.42
CA ARG A 51 7.21 -14.49 -5.16
C ARG A 51 6.65 -13.08 -5.17
N GLN A 52 5.39 -12.91 -4.84
CA GLN A 52 4.71 -11.63 -4.95
C GLN A 52 5.21 -10.59 -3.96
N TYR A 53 5.66 -10.98 -2.78
CA TYR A 53 6.15 -10.00 -1.80
C TYR A 53 7.51 -9.42 -2.16
N LYS A 54 8.18 -9.90 -3.20
CA LYS A 54 9.43 -9.33 -3.68
C LYS A 54 9.23 -8.32 -4.78
N MET A 55 7.98 -8.15 -5.24
CA MET A 55 7.66 -7.21 -6.32
C MET A 55 7.76 -5.75 -5.88
N PHE A 56 7.60 -5.49 -4.60
CA PHE A 56 7.63 -4.13 -4.08
C PHE A 56 8.11 -4.10 -2.64
N ARG A 57 8.54 -2.91 -2.24
CA ARG A 57 8.84 -2.58 -0.85
C ARG A 57 8.09 -1.30 -0.50
N PHE A 58 7.79 -1.12 0.76
CA PHE A 58 7.11 0.09 1.21
C PHE A 58 7.71 0.58 2.51
N SER A 59 7.63 1.89 2.71
CA SER A 59 8.10 2.56 3.92
C SER A 59 7.11 2.38 5.05
N GLN A 60 7.54 2.72 6.25
CA GLN A 60 6.60 2.98 7.33
C GLN A 60 5.76 4.20 6.97
N LEU A 61 4.57 4.28 7.57
CA LEU A 61 3.73 5.45 7.40
C LEU A 61 4.39 6.65 8.08
N ARG A 62 4.36 7.78 7.39
CA ARG A 62 4.88 9.05 7.90
C ARG A 62 3.72 9.99 8.15
N GLY A 63 3.89 10.87 9.12
CA GLY A 63 2.88 11.85 9.48
C GLY A 63 2.96 12.16 10.96
N LYS A 64 2.07 13.02 11.41
CA LYS A 64 1.96 13.33 12.84
C LYS A 64 1.25 12.18 13.53
N TYR A 65 1.87 11.64 14.58
CA TYR A 65 1.30 10.50 15.26
C TYR A 65 1.53 10.58 16.77
N ARG A 66 0.75 9.78 17.48
CA ARG A 66 0.91 9.53 18.92
C ARG A 66 0.80 8.04 19.13
N ILE A 67 1.61 7.51 20.03
CA ILE A 67 1.51 6.12 20.45
C ILE A 67 0.74 6.07 21.77
N LYS A 68 -0.28 5.22 21.81
CA LYS A 68 -1.08 4.97 23.01
C LYS A 68 -1.27 3.48 23.17
N GLU A 69 -0.67 2.93 24.23
CA GLU A 69 -0.68 1.50 24.49
C GLU A 69 -0.02 0.75 23.31
N LYS A 70 -0.76 -0.13 22.65
CA LYS A 70 -0.24 -0.92 21.52
C LYS A 70 -0.68 -0.34 20.17
N ASN A 71 -1.19 0.87 20.16
CA ASN A 71 -1.70 1.51 18.96
C ASN A 71 -0.88 2.75 18.60
N ILE A 72 -0.84 3.03 17.30
CA ILE A 72 -0.34 4.29 16.78
C ILE A 72 -1.52 5.04 16.17
N ILE A 73 -1.62 6.33 16.47
CA ILE A 73 -2.72 7.18 16.01
C ILE A 73 -2.13 8.27 15.14
N PHE A 74 -2.55 8.30 13.88
CA PHE A 74 -2.13 9.34 12.95
C PHE A 74 -3.19 10.43 12.86
N TYR A 75 -2.73 11.68 12.83
CA TYR A 75 -3.58 12.86 12.75
C TYR A 75 -3.31 13.59 11.45
N SER A 76 -4.31 14.19 10.86
CA SER A 76 -4.23 15.07 9.70
C SER A 76 -3.88 14.38 8.39
N PHE A 77 -2.77 13.66 8.31
CA PHE A 77 -2.36 13.00 7.07
C PHE A 77 -1.42 11.83 7.33
N ILE A 78 -1.30 10.96 6.34
CA ILE A 78 -0.28 9.93 6.30
C ILE A 78 0.39 9.95 4.93
N GLU A 79 1.66 9.55 4.91
CA GLU A 79 2.42 9.40 3.67
C GLU A 79 3.07 8.03 3.63
N LEU A 80 3.07 7.44 2.45
CA LEU A 80 3.62 6.11 2.20
C LEU A 80 4.44 6.14 0.93
N GLU A 81 5.63 5.55 0.98
CA GLU A 81 6.47 5.39 -0.20
C GLU A 81 6.49 3.92 -0.59
N ILE A 82 6.22 3.66 -1.86
CA ILE A 82 6.27 2.31 -2.42
C ILE A 82 7.33 2.30 -3.52
N ARG A 83 8.20 1.30 -3.51
CA ARG A 83 9.25 1.12 -4.51
C ARG A 83 9.11 -0.24 -5.16
N SER A 84 9.36 -0.27 -6.47
CA SER A 84 9.34 -1.51 -7.22
C SER A 84 10.28 -1.42 -8.42
N PRO A 85 10.98 -2.52 -8.78
CA PRO A 85 11.69 -2.59 -10.05
C PRO A 85 10.75 -2.74 -11.24
N GLU A 86 9.45 -2.93 -11.00
CA GLU A 86 8.44 -3.16 -12.02
C GLU A 86 7.62 -1.88 -12.28
N PRO A 87 7.91 -1.13 -13.36
CA PRO A 87 7.17 0.10 -13.65
C PRO A 87 5.67 -0.10 -13.80
N ILE A 88 5.26 -1.23 -14.37
CA ILE A 88 3.83 -1.54 -14.57
C ILE A 88 3.12 -1.67 -13.23
N LEU A 89 3.76 -2.29 -12.25
CA LEU A 89 3.19 -2.44 -10.91
C LEU A 89 2.92 -1.07 -10.28
N ILE A 90 3.87 -0.15 -10.41
CA ILE A 90 3.73 1.21 -9.89
C ILE A 90 2.57 1.94 -10.57
N LYS A 91 2.42 1.78 -11.89
CA LYS A 91 1.28 2.36 -12.62
C LYS A 91 -0.06 1.80 -12.16
N LEU A 92 -0.12 0.50 -11.94
CA LEU A 92 -1.35 -0.15 -11.46
C LEU A 92 -1.72 0.35 -10.07
N LEU A 93 -0.75 0.48 -9.18
CA LEU A 93 -0.99 1.01 -7.84
C LEU A 93 -1.46 2.46 -7.88
N ASP A 94 -0.80 3.30 -8.66
CA ASP A 94 -1.20 4.70 -8.81
C ASP A 94 -2.64 4.80 -9.29
N GLY A 95 -3.00 4.06 -10.34
CA GLY A 95 -4.37 4.01 -10.84
C GLY A 95 -5.36 3.50 -9.82
N GLY A 96 -5.01 2.42 -9.14
CA GLY A 96 -5.90 1.81 -8.14
C GLY A 96 -6.18 2.74 -6.96
N PHE A 97 -5.16 3.43 -6.46
CA PHE A 97 -5.33 4.39 -5.37
C PHE A 97 -6.17 5.60 -5.78
N ARG A 98 -6.04 6.06 -7.01
CA ARG A 98 -6.82 7.20 -7.52
C ARG A 98 -8.29 6.84 -7.71
N TYR A 99 -8.58 5.64 -8.20
CA TYR A 99 -9.96 5.23 -8.51
C TYR A 99 -10.69 4.62 -7.31
N GLY A 100 -10.01 3.76 -6.57
CA GLY A 100 -10.63 3.01 -5.49
C GLY A 100 -10.53 3.64 -4.12
N GLY A 101 -9.66 4.64 -3.98
CA GLY A 101 -9.32 5.16 -2.67
C GLY A 101 -8.55 4.15 -1.83
N ILE A 102 -8.39 4.44 -0.56
CA ILE A 102 -7.65 3.58 0.35
C ILE A 102 -8.48 3.31 1.58
N THR A 103 -8.63 2.03 1.93
CA THR A 103 -9.36 1.59 3.11
C THR A 103 -8.47 0.71 3.96
N PHE A 104 -8.37 1.01 5.25
CA PHE A 104 -7.48 0.31 6.18
C PHE A 104 -8.21 -0.72 7.04
N GLY A 105 -9.38 -1.09 6.70
CA GLY A 105 -10.08 -2.03 7.54
C GLY A 105 -10.96 -3.01 6.85
#